data_af14fff835c8c48ce9935c4c046ee90d
#
_entry.id   af14fff835c8c48ce9935c4c046ee90d
#
_cell.length_a   1.000
_cell.length_b   1.000
_cell.length_c   1.000
_cell.angle_alpha   90.00
_cell.angle_beta   90.00
_cell.angle_gamma   90.00
#
_symmetry.space_group_name_H-M   'P 1'
#
loop_
_entity.id
_entity.type
_entity.pdbx_description
1 polymer ?
#
loop_
_entity_poly.entity_id
_entity_poly.type
_entity_poly.pdbx_seq_one_letter_code
_entity_poly.pdbx_strand_id
1 'polypeptide(L)'
;LWVLLGGALLLRLVLALVTEGYPYDMSCFVAWGDKLAAEGPAAFYSEGYFADYPPGYLWVLGLVGAIRAALHIAYESKWTYFLLALVPSLCDCAGAALVYTTAQRGRVGEHMALVLAAFTAFNPLLLFDTGVWKQIDGAFALPLLLCFLLLEQRRYLPAAVWFGVALAIKPQALLFGPVLAACYLAAVALEEDKPRAFGRCFGGAALALLPPLTAGLPFFGIAQLLPKLVEKYTGTM
;
A
#
# COMPACT_ATOMS: atom_id res chain seq x y z
N LEU A 1 14.80 3.09 19.07
CA LEU A 1 13.90 2.87 17.95
C LEU A 1 14.45 1.86 16.93
N TRP A 2 15.65 2.08 16.35
CA TRP A 2 16.18 1.23 15.27
C TRP A 2 16.36 -0.24 15.66
N VAL A 3 16.79 -0.53 16.88
CA VAL A 3 16.90 -1.91 17.40
C VAL A 3 15.50 -2.56 17.49
N LEU A 4 14.50 -1.81 17.94
CA LEU A 4 13.11 -2.27 18.01
C LEU A 4 12.56 -2.60 16.60
N LEU A 5 12.71 -1.69 15.66
CA LEU A 5 12.24 -1.89 14.27
C LEU A 5 13.00 -3.03 13.58
N GLY A 6 14.32 -3.11 13.78
CA GLY A 6 15.13 -4.21 13.24
C GLY A 6 14.72 -5.57 13.81
N GLY A 7 14.44 -5.64 15.12
CA GLY A 7 13.92 -6.86 15.75
C GLY A 7 12.54 -7.26 15.25
N ALA A 8 11.64 -6.28 15.06
CA ALA A 8 10.29 -6.51 14.52
C ALA A 8 10.33 -6.98 13.06
N LEU A 9 11.20 -6.39 12.24
CA LEU A 9 11.41 -6.81 10.85
C LEU A 9 12.00 -8.21 10.80
N LEU A 10 13.05 -8.47 11.57
CA LEU A 10 13.67 -9.80 11.64
C LEU A 10 12.65 -10.89 12.02
N LEU A 11 11.82 -10.62 13.04
CA LEU A 11 10.76 -11.55 13.45
C LEU A 11 9.80 -11.87 12.30
N ARG A 12 9.30 -10.84 11.57
CA ARG A 12 8.42 -11.04 10.41
C ARG A 12 9.07 -11.87 9.31
N LEU A 13 10.32 -11.57 9.00
CA LEU A 13 11.05 -12.28 7.95
C LEU A 13 11.36 -13.74 8.34
N VAL A 14 11.64 -13.99 9.63
CA VAL A 14 11.77 -15.36 10.15
C VAL A 14 10.42 -16.09 10.06
N LEU A 15 9.32 -15.47 10.47
CA LEU A 15 7.98 -16.04 10.32
C LEU A 15 7.68 -16.34 8.84
N ALA A 16 8.02 -15.44 7.93
CA ALA A 16 7.83 -15.64 6.50
C ALA A 16 8.63 -16.83 5.94
N LEU A 17 9.81 -17.12 6.49
CA LEU A 17 10.64 -18.26 6.09
C LEU A 17 10.14 -19.61 6.62
N VAL A 18 9.39 -19.62 7.74
CA VAL A 18 8.93 -20.85 8.41
C VAL A 18 7.44 -21.13 8.22
N THR A 19 6.71 -20.25 7.53
CA THR A 19 5.29 -20.41 7.21
C THR A 19 5.05 -20.27 5.70
N GLU A 20 4.01 -20.90 5.18
CA GLU A 20 3.71 -20.94 3.75
C GLU A 20 2.72 -19.85 3.29
N GLY A 21 2.05 -19.19 4.24
CA GLY A 21 0.98 -18.24 3.95
C GLY A 21 -0.35 -18.91 3.60
N TYR A 22 -1.32 -18.12 3.14
CA TYR A 22 -2.59 -18.68 2.66
C TYR A 22 -2.42 -19.18 1.21
N PRO A 23 -2.61 -20.46 0.94
CA PRO A 23 -2.22 -21.05 -0.35
C PRO A 23 -2.85 -20.39 -1.58
N TYR A 24 -4.12 -19.98 -1.49
CA TYR A 24 -4.81 -19.32 -2.60
C TYR A 24 -4.17 -17.97 -2.94
N ASP A 25 -3.94 -17.11 -1.94
CA ASP A 25 -3.32 -15.80 -2.15
C ASP A 25 -1.90 -15.93 -2.65
N MET A 26 -1.14 -16.88 -2.09
CA MET A 26 0.23 -17.14 -2.53
C MET A 26 0.27 -17.57 -3.99
N SER A 27 -0.67 -18.44 -4.41
CA SER A 27 -0.78 -18.87 -5.81
C SER A 27 -1.06 -17.70 -6.75
N CYS A 28 -1.97 -16.81 -6.36
CA CYS A 28 -2.27 -15.60 -7.13
C CYS A 28 -1.07 -14.66 -7.21
N PHE A 29 -0.44 -14.35 -6.08
CA PHE A 29 0.69 -13.40 -6.03
C PHE A 29 1.87 -13.87 -6.85
N VAL A 30 2.19 -15.17 -6.78
CA VAL A 30 3.28 -15.74 -7.58
C VAL A 30 2.90 -15.77 -9.06
N ALA A 31 1.71 -16.24 -9.42
CA ALA A 31 1.26 -16.29 -10.81
C ALA A 31 1.22 -14.89 -11.46
N TRP A 32 0.74 -13.88 -10.72
CA TRP A 32 0.72 -12.50 -11.20
C TRP A 32 2.13 -11.92 -11.35
N GLY A 33 3.00 -12.18 -10.39
CA GLY A 33 4.40 -11.74 -10.44
C GLY A 33 5.14 -12.35 -11.62
N ASP A 34 5.03 -13.67 -11.81
CA ASP A 34 5.70 -14.41 -12.88
C ASP A 34 5.17 -13.99 -14.26
N LYS A 35 3.84 -13.86 -14.42
CA LYS A 35 3.24 -13.37 -15.67
C LYS A 35 3.73 -11.97 -16.01
N LEU A 36 3.70 -11.05 -15.03
CA LEU A 36 4.15 -9.68 -15.28
C LEU A 36 5.64 -9.61 -15.64
N ALA A 37 6.47 -10.42 -14.99
CA ALA A 37 7.90 -10.50 -15.29
C ALA A 37 8.17 -11.11 -16.67
N ALA A 38 7.38 -12.09 -17.11
CA ALA A 38 7.58 -12.79 -18.38
C ALA A 38 6.97 -12.06 -19.58
N GLU A 39 5.76 -11.53 -19.46
CA GLU A 39 4.98 -10.99 -20.58
C GLU A 39 4.90 -9.46 -20.58
N GLY A 40 5.26 -8.82 -19.45
CA GLY A 40 5.16 -7.38 -19.26
C GLY A 40 3.75 -6.87 -18.97
N PRO A 41 3.61 -5.57 -18.65
CA PRO A 41 2.34 -5.01 -18.18
C PRO A 41 1.24 -4.99 -19.24
N ALA A 42 1.57 -4.76 -20.52
CA ALA A 42 0.58 -4.65 -21.59
C ALA A 42 -0.17 -5.96 -21.87
N ALA A 43 0.44 -7.12 -21.60
CA ALA A 43 -0.16 -8.44 -21.78
C ALA A 43 -0.80 -9.01 -20.48
N PHE A 44 -0.64 -8.32 -19.36
CA PHE A 44 -1.01 -8.86 -18.05
C PHE A 44 -2.51 -9.14 -17.89
N TYR A 45 -3.38 -8.16 -18.16
CA TYR A 45 -4.83 -8.30 -18.07
C TYR A 45 -5.42 -8.87 -19.38
N SER A 46 -5.02 -10.10 -19.71
CA SER A 46 -5.57 -10.80 -20.88
C SER A 46 -6.96 -11.37 -20.59
N GLU A 47 -7.74 -11.62 -21.64
CA GLU A 47 -9.07 -12.20 -21.54
C GLU A 47 -9.03 -13.58 -20.83
N GLY A 48 -9.95 -13.76 -19.87
CA GLY A 48 -10.02 -14.99 -19.07
C GLY A 48 -8.95 -15.14 -17.99
N TYR A 49 -8.00 -14.20 -17.86
CA TYR A 49 -6.99 -14.23 -16.79
C TYR A 49 -7.49 -13.53 -15.53
N PHE A 50 -7.58 -14.30 -14.44
CA PHE A 50 -8.02 -13.76 -13.15
C PHE A 50 -6.94 -12.89 -12.52
N ALA A 51 -7.27 -11.62 -12.29
CA ALA A 51 -6.48 -10.69 -11.48
C ALA A 51 -7.41 -9.58 -10.96
N ASP A 52 -7.73 -9.63 -9.68
CA ASP A 52 -8.64 -8.68 -9.02
C ASP A 52 -7.92 -7.43 -8.48
N TYR A 53 -6.59 -7.47 -8.36
CA TYR A 53 -5.81 -6.31 -7.89
C TYR A 53 -5.69 -5.22 -8.96
N PRO A 54 -5.77 -3.94 -8.55
CA PRO A 54 -5.40 -2.83 -9.41
C PRO A 54 -3.88 -2.80 -9.66
N PRO A 55 -3.41 -2.05 -10.67
CA PRO A 55 -2.02 -2.09 -11.14
C PRO A 55 -0.94 -1.73 -10.12
N GLY A 56 -1.26 -1.00 -9.04
CA GLY A 56 -0.24 -0.44 -8.15
C GLY A 56 0.65 -1.48 -7.47
N TYR A 57 0.06 -2.47 -6.80
CA TYR A 57 0.86 -3.51 -6.13
C TYR A 57 1.42 -4.56 -7.09
N LEU A 58 0.84 -4.70 -8.28
CA LEU A 58 1.35 -5.62 -9.30
C LEU A 58 2.80 -5.31 -9.70
N TRP A 59 3.23 -4.05 -9.62
CA TRP A 59 4.64 -3.69 -9.85
C TRP A 59 5.58 -4.32 -8.82
N VAL A 60 5.17 -4.39 -7.56
CA VAL A 60 5.93 -5.08 -6.51
C VAL A 60 5.97 -6.58 -6.79
N LEU A 61 4.82 -7.19 -7.12
CA LEU A 61 4.75 -8.61 -7.49
C LEU A 61 5.59 -8.92 -8.73
N GLY A 62 5.56 -8.07 -9.75
CA GLY A 62 6.39 -8.22 -10.95
C GLY A 62 7.89 -8.16 -10.65
N LEU A 63 8.32 -7.28 -9.71
CA LEU A 63 9.69 -7.26 -9.23
C LEU A 63 10.05 -8.57 -8.51
N VAL A 64 9.16 -9.09 -7.67
CA VAL A 64 9.35 -10.39 -7.02
C VAL A 64 9.47 -11.52 -8.06
N GLY A 65 8.59 -11.54 -9.08
CA GLY A 65 8.66 -12.49 -10.19
C GLY A 65 9.98 -12.41 -10.97
N ALA A 66 10.43 -11.19 -11.27
CA ALA A 66 11.72 -10.97 -11.94
C ALA A 66 12.92 -11.46 -11.10
N ILE A 67 12.92 -11.19 -9.78
CA ILE A 67 13.97 -11.69 -8.86
C ILE A 67 13.93 -13.22 -8.83
N ARG A 68 12.75 -13.83 -8.72
CA ARG A 68 12.59 -15.29 -8.72
C ARG A 68 13.12 -15.90 -10.01
N ALA A 69 12.78 -15.35 -11.14
CA ALA A 69 13.26 -15.81 -12.45
C ALA A 69 14.79 -15.70 -12.56
N ALA A 70 15.36 -14.56 -12.18
CA ALA A 70 16.79 -14.32 -12.24
C ALA A 70 17.63 -15.23 -11.32
N LEU A 71 17.07 -15.57 -10.15
CA LEU A 71 17.75 -16.41 -9.14
C LEU A 71 17.28 -17.88 -9.18
N HIS A 72 16.44 -18.26 -10.14
CA HIS A 72 15.86 -19.60 -10.29
C HIS A 72 15.16 -20.10 -9.01
N ILE A 73 14.46 -19.21 -8.29
CA ILE A 73 13.74 -19.54 -7.06
C ILE A 73 12.43 -20.25 -7.40
N ALA A 74 12.26 -21.49 -6.93
CA ALA A 74 11.06 -22.28 -7.16
C ALA A 74 9.81 -21.66 -6.52
N TYR A 75 8.65 -22.00 -7.07
CA TYR A 75 7.33 -21.52 -6.63
C TYR A 75 7.10 -21.70 -5.12
N GLU A 76 7.28 -22.92 -4.59
CA GLU A 76 7.05 -23.25 -3.17
C GLU A 76 8.26 -23.04 -2.29
N SER A 77 9.25 -22.27 -2.76
CA SER A 77 10.44 -21.99 -1.98
C SER A 77 10.14 -21.03 -0.83
N LYS A 78 10.72 -21.28 0.34
CA LYS A 78 10.71 -20.34 1.47
C LYS A 78 11.23 -18.94 1.09
N TRP A 79 12.09 -18.84 0.09
CA TRP A 79 12.59 -17.57 -0.43
C TRP A 79 11.52 -16.80 -1.23
N THR A 80 10.58 -17.49 -1.89
CA THR A 80 9.41 -16.88 -2.49
C THR A 80 8.54 -16.22 -1.42
N TYR A 81 8.24 -16.93 -0.34
CA TYR A 81 7.46 -16.42 0.78
C TYR A 81 8.15 -15.26 1.50
N PHE A 82 9.48 -15.32 1.64
CA PHE A 82 10.30 -14.22 2.15
C PHE A 82 10.17 -12.96 1.28
N LEU A 83 10.30 -13.09 -0.05
CA LEU A 83 10.21 -11.96 -0.98
C LEU A 83 8.82 -11.32 -0.97
N LEU A 84 7.75 -12.13 -0.93
CA LEU A 84 6.38 -11.64 -0.87
C LEU A 84 6.10 -10.87 0.43
N ALA A 85 6.62 -11.35 1.57
CA ALA A 85 6.43 -10.71 2.87
C ALA A 85 7.32 -9.47 3.09
N LEU A 86 8.39 -9.28 2.31
CA LEU A 86 9.40 -8.25 2.56
C LEU A 86 8.83 -6.84 2.52
N VAL A 87 8.13 -6.48 1.43
CA VAL A 87 7.60 -5.12 1.27
C VAL A 87 6.51 -4.78 2.29
N PRO A 88 5.49 -5.63 2.53
CA PRO A 88 4.50 -5.36 3.59
C PRO A 88 5.13 -5.24 4.99
N SER A 89 6.13 -6.10 5.30
CA SER A 89 6.85 -6.04 6.59
C SER A 89 7.64 -4.75 6.77
N LEU A 90 8.26 -4.24 5.72
CA LEU A 90 8.93 -2.93 5.73
C LEU A 90 7.92 -1.80 5.94
N CYS A 91 6.74 -1.89 5.32
CA CYS A 91 5.66 -0.92 5.50
C CYS A 91 5.13 -0.91 6.93
N ASP A 92 4.96 -2.06 7.57
CA ASP A 92 4.57 -2.14 8.98
C ASP A 92 5.61 -1.49 9.90
N CYS A 93 6.89 -1.76 9.67
CA CYS A 93 7.98 -1.13 10.43
C CYS A 93 8.00 0.39 10.21
N ALA A 94 7.76 0.86 8.98
CA ALA A 94 7.62 2.28 8.69
C ALA A 94 6.40 2.88 9.39
N GLY A 95 5.28 2.18 9.45
CA GLY A 95 4.09 2.57 10.22
C GLY A 95 4.40 2.73 11.71
N ALA A 96 5.13 1.78 12.30
CA ALA A 96 5.56 1.87 13.70
C ALA A 96 6.52 3.05 13.95
N ALA A 97 7.41 3.35 12.99
CA ALA A 97 8.27 4.53 13.04
C ALA A 97 7.47 5.84 12.96
N LEU A 98 6.39 5.87 12.15
CA LEU A 98 5.48 7.01 12.09
C LEU A 98 4.72 7.18 13.40
N VAL A 99 4.27 6.12 14.05
CA VAL A 99 3.65 6.17 15.40
C VAL A 99 4.63 6.80 16.40
N TYR A 100 5.89 6.34 16.41
CA TYR A 100 6.92 6.93 17.26
C TYR A 100 7.10 8.44 17.01
N THR A 101 7.32 8.83 15.76
CA THR A 101 7.58 10.24 15.41
C THR A 101 6.37 11.13 15.67
N THR A 102 5.16 10.61 15.49
CA THR A 102 3.91 11.34 15.80
C THR A 102 3.72 11.52 17.30
N ALA A 103 3.98 10.48 18.10
CA ALA A 103 3.96 10.56 19.55
C ALA A 103 4.96 11.59 20.08
N GLN A 104 6.18 11.63 19.53
CA GLN A 104 7.19 12.63 19.88
C GLN A 104 6.72 14.07 19.56
N ARG A 105 6.08 14.31 18.42
CA ARG A 105 5.49 15.60 18.04
C ARG A 105 4.35 16.01 18.97
N GLY A 106 3.55 15.04 19.43
CA GLY A 106 2.49 15.23 20.41
C GLY A 106 2.99 15.45 21.84
N ARG A 107 4.32 15.65 22.05
CA ARG A 107 4.97 15.84 23.33
C ARG A 107 4.77 14.67 24.31
N VAL A 108 4.51 13.50 23.81
CA VAL A 108 4.56 12.25 24.57
C VAL A 108 6.04 11.95 24.86
N GLY A 109 6.38 11.64 26.09
CA GLY A 109 7.77 11.35 26.48
C GLY A 109 8.37 10.21 25.65
N GLU A 110 9.69 10.22 25.43
CA GLU A 110 10.40 9.27 24.58
C GLU A 110 10.11 7.82 24.92
N HIS A 111 10.07 7.49 26.21
CA HIS A 111 9.78 6.14 26.67
C HIS A 111 8.37 5.68 26.22
N MET A 112 7.35 6.52 26.37
CA MET A 112 6.00 6.18 25.94
C MET A 112 5.90 6.11 24.42
N ALA A 113 6.60 6.98 23.68
CA ALA A 113 6.65 6.90 22.21
C ALA A 113 7.28 5.57 21.75
N LEU A 114 8.32 5.08 22.43
CA LEU A 114 8.90 3.76 22.17
C LEU A 114 7.92 2.62 22.50
N VAL A 115 7.18 2.74 23.60
CA VAL A 115 6.13 1.74 23.97
C VAL A 115 5.05 1.67 22.89
N LEU A 116 4.56 2.82 22.40
CA LEU A 116 3.56 2.86 21.32
C LEU A 116 4.09 2.27 20.02
N ALA A 117 5.33 2.60 19.66
CA ALA A 117 5.98 2.02 18.50
C ALA A 117 6.18 0.51 18.64
N ALA A 118 6.59 0.03 19.83
CA ALA A 118 6.73 -1.40 20.12
C ALA A 118 5.39 -2.12 20.04
N PHE A 119 4.34 -1.54 20.62
CA PHE A 119 2.99 -2.09 20.57
C PHE A 119 2.47 -2.20 19.11
N THR A 120 2.82 -1.25 18.26
CA THR A 120 2.50 -1.32 16.82
C THR A 120 3.37 -2.34 16.11
N ALA A 121 4.69 -2.28 16.28
CA ALA A 121 5.65 -3.12 15.59
C ALA A 121 5.51 -4.61 15.93
N PHE A 122 5.17 -4.94 17.17
CA PHE A 122 4.96 -6.30 17.66
C PHE A 122 3.49 -6.66 17.86
N ASN A 123 2.57 -5.89 17.25
CA ASN A 123 1.16 -6.22 17.29
C ASN A 123 0.93 -7.63 16.70
N PRO A 124 0.32 -8.57 17.45
CA PRO A 124 0.14 -9.95 16.97
C PRO A 124 -0.66 -10.05 15.67
N LEU A 125 -1.65 -9.16 15.46
CA LEU A 125 -2.44 -9.12 14.25
C LEU A 125 -1.58 -8.74 13.04
N LEU A 126 -0.77 -7.67 13.15
CA LEU A 126 0.12 -7.23 12.08
C LEU A 126 1.25 -8.25 11.81
N LEU A 127 1.78 -8.88 12.88
CA LEU A 127 2.76 -9.96 12.73
C LEU A 127 2.18 -11.16 11.99
N PHE A 128 0.93 -11.53 12.30
CA PHE A 128 0.24 -12.61 11.62
C PHE A 128 -0.04 -12.26 10.17
N ASP A 129 -0.58 -11.07 9.93
CA ASP A 129 -0.98 -10.60 8.61
C ASP A 129 0.20 -10.61 7.61
N THR A 130 1.29 -9.93 7.94
CA THR A 130 2.43 -9.77 7.03
C THR A 130 3.45 -10.90 7.13
N GLY A 131 3.72 -11.44 8.33
CA GLY A 131 4.74 -12.46 8.56
C GLY A 131 4.26 -13.89 8.29
N VAL A 132 3.02 -14.21 8.69
CA VAL A 132 2.46 -15.56 8.58
C VAL A 132 1.57 -15.70 7.34
N TRP A 133 0.56 -14.86 7.20
CA TRP A 133 -0.40 -14.90 6.08
C TRP A 133 0.19 -14.31 4.79
N LYS A 134 1.12 -13.37 4.91
CA LYS A 134 1.80 -12.67 3.80
C LYS A 134 0.87 -11.77 2.98
N GLN A 135 -0.08 -11.15 3.67
CA GLN A 135 -0.95 -10.15 3.06
C GLN A 135 -0.22 -8.83 2.80
N ILE A 136 -0.77 -8.06 1.88
CA ILE A 136 -0.20 -6.77 1.49
C ILE A 136 -0.76 -5.60 2.29
N ASP A 137 -1.51 -5.87 3.35
CA ASP A 137 -2.27 -4.85 4.09
C ASP A 137 -1.36 -3.83 4.77
N GLY A 138 -0.14 -4.20 5.18
CA GLY A 138 0.87 -3.25 5.61
C GLY A 138 1.24 -2.23 4.53
N ALA A 139 1.40 -2.68 3.28
CA ALA A 139 1.68 -1.81 2.14
C ALA A 139 0.49 -0.91 1.78
N PHE A 140 -0.73 -1.34 2.04
CA PHE A 140 -1.96 -0.55 1.87
C PHE A 140 -2.20 0.43 3.02
N ALA A 141 -1.96 0.02 4.27
CA ALA A 141 -2.21 0.82 5.46
C ALA A 141 -1.23 1.99 5.61
N LEU A 142 0.03 1.81 5.23
CA LEU A 142 1.06 2.84 5.34
C LEU A 142 0.71 4.14 4.58
N PRO A 143 0.34 4.12 3.28
CA PRO A 143 -0.06 5.33 2.58
C PRO A 143 -1.35 5.95 3.13
N LEU A 144 -2.30 5.19 3.65
CA LEU A 144 -3.46 5.74 4.35
C LEU A 144 -3.05 6.46 5.65
N LEU A 145 -2.17 5.88 6.45
CA LEU A 145 -1.64 6.52 7.64
C LEU A 145 -0.94 7.84 7.30
N LEU A 146 -0.10 7.85 6.26
CA LEU A 146 0.56 9.07 5.78
C LEU A 146 -0.46 10.11 5.30
N CYS A 147 -1.50 9.69 4.58
CA CYS A 147 -2.58 10.57 4.16
C CYS A 147 -3.20 11.29 5.36
N PHE A 148 -3.65 10.55 6.39
CA PHE A 148 -4.33 11.13 7.54
C PHE A 148 -3.41 11.98 8.40
N LEU A 149 -2.15 11.61 8.59
CA LEU A 149 -1.16 12.44 9.29
C LEU A 149 -0.88 13.77 8.56
N LEU A 150 -0.91 13.76 7.22
CA LEU A 150 -0.76 14.97 6.43
C LEU A 150 -2.03 15.86 6.47
N LEU A 151 -3.22 15.25 6.51
CA LEU A 151 -4.48 15.99 6.71
C LEU A 151 -4.51 16.68 8.07
N GLU A 152 -4.07 16.01 9.15
CA GLU A 152 -3.93 16.61 10.47
C GLU A 152 -3.02 17.85 10.44
N GLN A 153 -1.93 17.78 9.66
CA GLN A 153 -1.01 18.90 9.44
C GLN A 153 -1.53 19.95 8.43
N ARG A 154 -2.77 19.85 7.97
CA ARG A 154 -3.38 20.70 6.92
C ARG A 154 -2.61 20.68 5.57
N ARG A 155 -1.86 19.63 5.32
CA ARG A 155 -1.09 19.43 4.08
C ARG A 155 -1.93 18.63 3.07
N TYR A 156 -2.97 19.24 2.54
CA TYR A 156 -4.01 18.58 1.75
C TYR A 156 -3.49 17.93 0.45
N LEU A 157 -2.66 18.65 -0.34
CA LEU A 157 -2.21 18.13 -1.63
C LEU A 157 -1.34 16.86 -1.50
N PRO A 158 -0.30 16.81 -0.66
CA PRO A 158 0.44 15.56 -0.47
C PRO A 158 -0.40 14.46 0.20
N ALA A 159 -1.39 14.81 1.05
CA ALA A 159 -2.33 13.83 1.59
C ALA A 159 -3.12 13.12 0.47
N ALA A 160 -3.59 13.87 -0.52
CA ALA A 160 -4.30 13.33 -1.68
C ALA A 160 -3.42 12.38 -2.50
N VAL A 161 -2.13 12.68 -2.69
CA VAL A 161 -1.19 11.78 -3.38
C VAL A 161 -1.09 10.44 -2.64
N TRP A 162 -0.92 10.47 -1.31
CA TRP A 162 -0.84 9.24 -0.52
C TRP A 162 -2.14 8.44 -0.50
N PHE A 163 -3.30 9.13 -0.51
CA PHE A 163 -4.59 8.46 -0.74
C PHE A 163 -4.62 7.77 -2.09
N GLY A 164 -4.15 8.44 -3.14
CA GLY A 164 -4.04 7.86 -4.48
C GLY A 164 -3.10 6.65 -4.54
N VAL A 165 -2.00 6.65 -3.78
CA VAL A 165 -1.11 5.48 -3.65
C VAL A 165 -1.86 4.32 -3.01
N ALA A 166 -2.60 4.56 -1.91
CA ALA A 166 -3.43 3.52 -1.29
C ALA A 166 -4.48 2.98 -2.28
N LEU A 167 -5.14 3.87 -3.02
CA LEU A 167 -6.12 3.52 -4.04
C LEU A 167 -5.50 2.67 -5.15
N ALA A 168 -4.29 3.00 -5.61
CA ALA A 168 -3.58 2.20 -6.61
C ALA A 168 -3.24 0.78 -6.12
N ILE A 169 -3.09 0.57 -4.80
CA ILE A 169 -2.77 -0.73 -4.19
C ILE A 169 -4.02 -1.58 -3.99
N LYS A 170 -5.07 -1.02 -3.37
CA LYS A 170 -6.34 -1.73 -3.10
C LYS A 170 -7.54 -0.82 -3.28
N PRO A 171 -8.64 -1.29 -3.94
CA PRO A 171 -9.88 -0.53 -4.08
C PRO A 171 -10.54 -0.16 -2.74
N GLN A 172 -10.27 -0.91 -1.68
CA GLN A 172 -10.77 -0.66 -0.32
C GLN A 172 -10.39 0.73 0.20
N ALA A 173 -9.40 1.42 -0.39
CA ALA A 173 -9.12 2.82 -0.09
C ALA A 173 -10.35 3.72 -0.25
N LEU A 174 -11.28 3.38 -1.18
CA LEU A 174 -12.52 4.12 -1.39
C LEU A 174 -13.40 4.21 -0.14
N LEU A 175 -13.32 3.24 0.78
CA LEU A 175 -14.03 3.26 2.06
C LEU A 175 -13.61 4.46 2.93
N PHE A 176 -12.40 4.97 2.75
CA PHE A 176 -11.87 6.15 3.44
C PHE A 176 -12.15 7.45 2.69
N GLY A 177 -12.66 7.36 1.45
CA GLY A 177 -13.02 8.50 0.61
C GLY A 177 -13.96 9.50 1.28
N PRO A 178 -15.06 9.08 1.95
CA PRO A 178 -15.95 9.98 2.67
C PRO A 178 -15.25 10.78 3.76
N VAL A 179 -14.30 10.17 4.49
CA VAL A 179 -13.52 10.86 5.54
C VAL A 179 -12.61 11.91 4.89
N LEU A 180 -11.92 11.54 3.82
CA LEU A 180 -11.10 12.47 3.05
C LEU A 180 -11.93 13.65 2.54
N ALA A 181 -13.07 13.37 1.91
CA ALA A 181 -13.98 14.40 1.41
C ALA A 181 -14.47 15.34 2.53
N ALA A 182 -14.84 14.80 3.69
CA ALA A 182 -15.25 15.61 4.85
C ALA A 182 -14.13 16.55 5.31
N CYS A 183 -12.86 16.08 5.35
CA CYS A 183 -11.72 16.91 5.69
C CYS A 183 -11.51 18.07 4.69
N TYR A 184 -11.69 17.82 3.38
CA TYR A 184 -11.60 18.86 2.35
C TYR A 184 -12.76 19.85 2.44
N LEU A 185 -13.98 19.37 2.63
CA LEU A 185 -15.16 20.23 2.80
C LEU A 185 -15.03 21.10 4.05
N ALA A 186 -14.55 20.55 5.15
CA ALA A 186 -14.27 21.33 6.37
C ALA A 186 -13.19 22.39 6.10
N ALA A 187 -12.14 22.05 5.34
CA ALA A 187 -11.11 23.01 4.95
C ALA A 187 -11.70 24.16 4.11
N VAL A 188 -12.61 23.87 3.15
CA VAL A 188 -13.32 24.91 2.37
C VAL A 188 -14.21 25.75 3.26
N ALA A 189 -14.93 25.15 4.20
CA ALA A 189 -15.85 25.86 5.08
C ALA A 189 -15.11 26.83 6.00
N LEU A 190 -13.93 26.46 6.49
CA LEU A 190 -13.14 27.23 7.46
C LEU A 190 -12.16 28.23 6.82
N GLU A 191 -11.83 28.08 5.53
CA GLU A 191 -10.92 28.98 4.82
C GLU A 191 -11.63 30.27 4.41
N GLU A 192 -11.03 31.43 4.68
CA GLU A 192 -11.56 32.72 4.26
C GLU A 192 -11.42 32.93 2.74
N ASP A 193 -10.28 32.51 2.17
CA ASP A 193 -10.02 32.53 0.73
C ASP A 193 -10.67 31.32 0.04
N LYS A 194 -11.95 31.47 -0.32
CA LYS A 194 -12.73 30.40 -0.97
C LYS A 194 -12.15 29.93 -2.31
N PRO A 195 -11.70 30.80 -3.23
CA PRO A 195 -11.06 30.36 -4.47
C PRO A 195 -9.85 29.46 -4.22
N ARG A 196 -9.00 29.80 -3.26
CA ARG A 196 -7.82 29.00 -2.87
C ARG A 196 -8.24 27.65 -2.28
N ALA A 197 -9.27 27.62 -1.44
CA ALA A 197 -9.80 26.40 -0.86
C ALA A 197 -10.35 25.44 -1.92
N PHE A 198 -11.14 25.96 -2.85
CA PHE A 198 -11.64 25.18 -4.00
C PHE A 198 -10.48 24.67 -4.89
N GLY A 199 -9.49 25.51 -5.18
CA GLY A 199 -8.29 25.10 -5.92
C GLY A 199 -7.57 23.93 -5.26
N ARG A 200 -7.48 23.89 -3.92
CA ARG A 200 -6.94 22.75 -3.18
C ARG A 200 -7.78 21.48 -3.34
N CYS A 201 -9.13 21.61 -3.33
CA CYS A 201 -10.00 20.45 -3.52
C CYS A 201 -9.84 19.83 -4.91
N PHE A 202 -9.91 20.65 -5.97
CA PHE A 202 -9.72 20.17 -7.33
C PHE A 202 -8.31 19.63 -7.57
N GLY A 203 -7.28 20.36 -7.12
CA GLY A 203 -5.89 19.90 -7.17
C GLY A 203 -5.67 18.60 -6.38
N GLY A 204 -6.31 18.47 -5.22
CA GLY A 204 -6.31 17.25 -4.42
C GLY A 204 -6.96 16.09 -5.16
N ALA A 205 -8.15 16.27 -5.74
CA ALA A 205 -8.81 15.25 -6.53
C ALA A 205 -7.94 14.78 -7.72
N ALA A 206 -7.35 15.72 -8.47
CA ALA A 206 -6.45 15.41 -9.56
C ALA A 206 -5.20 14.64 -9.09
N LEU A 207 -4.59 15.07 -7.98
CA LEU A 207 -3.42 14.42 -7.40
C LEU A 207 -3.72 13.03 -6.81
N ALA A 208 -4.94 12.80 -6.29
CA ALA A 208 -5.36 11.48 -5.82
C ALA A 208 -5.52 10.48 -6.98
N LEU A 209 -5.87 10.95 -8.17
CA LEU A 209 -5.98 10.10 -9.35
C LEU A 209 -4.62 9.81 -10.01
N LEU A 210 -3.61 10.63 -9.78
CA LEU A 210 -2.31 10.49 -10.44
C LEU A 210 -1.63 9.13 -10.21
N PRO A 211 -1.52 8.59 -8.96
CA PRO A 211 -0.90 7.29 -8.75
C PRO A 211 -1.61 6.12 -9.45
N PRO A 212 -2.95 5.93 -9.38
CA PRO A 212 -3.60 4.85 -10.10
C PRO A 212 -3.51 5.02 -11.64
N LEU A 213 -3.55 6.25 -12.16
CA LEU A 213 -3.39 6.51 -13.58
C LEU A 213 -1.97 6.17 -14.06
N THR A 214 -0.95 6.63 -13.34
CA THR A 214 0.45 6.35 -13.70
C THR A 214 0.80 4.87 -13.56
N ALA A 215 0.32 4.20 -12.50
CA ALA A 215 0.50 2.76 -12.32
C ALA A 215 -0.20 1.95 -13.42
N GLY A 216 -1.39 2.37 -13.84
CA GLY A 216 -2.22 1.66 -14.82
C GLY A 216 -1.84 1.91 -16.28
N LEU A 217 -1.18 3.03 -16.58
CA LEU A 217 -0.87 3.42 -17.96
C LEU A 217 -0.12 2.35 -18.77
N PRO A 218 0.92 1.68 -18.24
CA PRO A 218 1.60 0.62 -18.96
C PRO A 218 0.77 -0.65 -19.18
N PHE A 219 -0.27 -0.88 -18.36
CA PHE A 219 -1.15 -2.04 -18.49
C PHE A 219 -2.24 -1.83 -19.55
N PHE A 220 -2.83 -0.64 -19.60
CA PHE A 220 -4.05 -0.40 -20.38
C PHE A 220 -3.84 0.51 -21.58
N GLY A 221 -2.69 1.22 -21.64
CA GLY A 221 -2.50 2.29 -22.63
C GLY A 221 -3.48 3.46 -22.43
N ILE A 222 -3.25 4.57 -23.09
CA ILE A 222 -4.03 5.81 -22.89
C ILE A 222 -5.52 5.61 -23.21
N ALA A 223 -5.84 4.92 -24.31
CA ALA A 223 -7.22 4.78 -24.79
C ALA A 223 -8.13 3.95 -23.87
N GLN A 224 -7.59 2.95 -23.19
CA GLN A 224 -8.33 2.04 -22.32
C GLN A 224 -8.14 2.31 -20.82
N LEU A 225 -7.29 3.28 -20.46
CA LEU A 225 -6.88 3.52 -19.08
C LEU A 225 -8.08 3.78 -18.15
N LEU A 226 -8.89 4.78 -18.46
CA LEU A 226 -10.03 5.14 -17.61
C LEU A 226 -11.11 4.06 -17.57
N PRO A 227 -11.61 3.52 -18.72
CA PRO A 227 -12.58 2.44 -18.69
C PRO A 227 -12.13 1.22 -17.89
N LYS A 228 -10.89 0.78 -18.10
CA LYS A 228 -10.34 -0.39 -17.42
C LYS A 228 -10.06 -0.16 -15.94
N LEU A 229 -9.61 1.02 -15.53
CA LEU A 229 -9.52 1.36 -14.12
C LEU A 229 -10.89 1.36 -13.45
N VAL A 230 -11.89 2.03 -14.05
CA VAL A 230 -13.26 2.03 -13.51
C VAL A 230 -13.77 0.60 -13.36
N GLU A 231 -13.60 -0.26 -14.36
CA GLU A 231 -13.96 -1.69 -14.29
C GLU A 231 -13.29 -2.38 -13.11
N LYS A 232 -11.99 -2.14 -12.86
CA LYS A 232 -11.26 -2.73 -11.73
C LYS A 232 -11.75 -2.25 -10.36
N TYR A 233 -12.21 -1.01 -10.25
CA TYR A 233 -12.70 -0.46 -8.99
C TYR A 233 -14.18 -0.75 -8.73
N THR A 234 -14.97 -1.08 -9.75
CA THR A 234 -16.40 -1.35 -9.62
C THR A 234 -16.77 -2.82 -9.82
N GLY A 235 -15.99 -3.56 -10.58
CA GLY A 235 -16.25 -4.98 -10.89
C GLY A 235 -15.71 -5.98 -9.86
N THR A 236 -14.87 -5.53 -8.92
CA THR A 236 -14.27 -6.36 -7.87
C THR A 236 -14.95 -6.21 -6.51
N MET A 237 -16.04 -5.45 -6.44
CA MET A 237 -16.94 -5.35 -5.30
C MET A 237 -18.17 -6.20 -5.54
#